data_cedecbcd3c17017db16f834d56c4ba46
#
_entry.id   cedecbcd3c17017db16f834d56c4ba46
#
_cell.length_a   1.000
_cell.length_b   1.000
_cell.length_c   1.000
_cell.angle_alpha   90.00
_cell.angle_beta   90.00
_cell.angle_gamma   90.00
#
_symmetry.space_group_name_H-M   'P 1'
#
loop_
_entity.id
_entity.type
_entity.pdbx_description
1 polymer ?
#
loop_
_entity_poly.entity_id
_entity_poly.type
_entity_poly.pdbx_seq_one_letter_code
_entity_poly.pdbx_strand_id
1 'polypeptide(L)'
;MANIRSTTPPPRNEPVLSYAPGTAERTTLISELKRQAATEEKIPLVIGTNKVMNTKAEHAVVSPHKHAHRLATYSAASADEVQAAIQSNLEARKEWAALNWEDRAAVFLKAAELLAGKYRPIINAATMLGQSKTSHQAEIDATCELIDFFRFNVHFAERIYSEQPQSAPGMWNRSEARGLEGFVYAVCPFNFTSIAVNLPTAPALMGCSVLWKPAPTSLLSAWVGMQVLEEAGLPPGVINLVVGDPAVISSVALAHPDLAGIHFTGSTGVFNMLWKTVGQNIDRYKTYPRLVGETGGKDFIFAHPSAGVEELVTGLIRGAFEFQGQKCSAASRAYIPKSLWPAVKEGLVQTAEQIKVGDPTDFSNFMGAVIDQKAFNKIKGYIDDAKQSKDARIIFGGDCDASVGYFIQPTIIEALDPHYRSMKEEIFGPVLTVYVYDDAKIDEALTLCDTSSPYALTGAIFAKDRRVIAQLTRALEHSAGNFYINDKPTGAVVGQQPFGGGRASGTNDKAGSIWNLLRWCSHRTIKETFHPITDFRYPYMQS
;
A
#
# COMPACT_ATOMS: atom_id res chain seq x y z
N MET A 1 -27.16 -3.89 26.44
CA MET A 1 -26.87 -4.21 25.01
C MET A 1 -28.20 -4.46 24.32
N ALA A 2 -28.46 -3.80 23.21
CA ALA A 2 -29.66 -4.07 22.43
C ALA A 2 -29.49 -5.44 21.72
N ASN A 3 -30.50 -6.30 21.81
CA ASN A 3 -30.51 -7.59 21.11
C ASN A 3 -30.92 -7.36 19.64
N ILE A 4 -30.02 -6.75 18.86
CA ILE A 4 -30.24 -6.49 17.43
C ILE A 4 -29.21 -7.26 16.61
N ARG A 5 -29.59 -7.66 15.41
CA ARG A 5 -28.67 -8.05 14.35
C ARG A 5 -28.50 -6.82 13.46
N SER A 6 -27.41 -6.07 13.69
CA SER A 6 -27.09 -4.89 12.89
C SER A 6 -26.49 -5.28 11.54
N THR A 7 -26.70 -4.42 10.56
CA THR A 7 -26.02 -4.46 9.26
C THR A 7 -25.37 -3.11 9.03
N THR A 8 -24.17 -3.12 8.44
CA THR A 8 -23.44 -1.90 8.11
C THR A 8 -24.06 -1.21 6.88
N PRO A 9 -23.89 0.13 6.76
CA PRO A 9 -24.23 0.80 5.51
C PRO A 9 -23.53 0.12 4.32
N PRO A 10 -24.21 -0.09 3.17
CA PRO A 10 -23.57 -0.63 1.99
C PRO A 10 -22.38 0.24 1.57
N PRO A 11 -21.17 -0.33 1.43
CA PRO A 11 -20.00 0.46 1.08
C PRO A 11 -20.12 1.02 -0.34
N ARG A 12 -19.66 2.25 -0.52
CA ARG A 12 -19.56 2.91 -1.82
C ARG A 12 -18.20 3.56 -1.92
N ASN A 13 -17.57 3.46 -3.10
CA ASN A 13 -16.33 4.19 -3.37
C ASN A 13 -16.56 5.69 -3.29
N GLU A 14 -15.60 6.38 -2.67
CA GLU A 14 -15.62 7.82 -2.54
C GLU A 14 -15.43 8.48 -3.92
N PRO A 15 -16.27 9.46 -4.29
CA PRO A 15 -16.11 10.18 -5.55
C PRO A 15 -14.79 10.95 -5.59
N VAL A 16 -14.05 10.74 -6.70
CA VAL A 16 -12.79 11.47 -6.96
C VAL A 16 -13.11 12.89 -7.40
N LEU A 17 -12.63 13.89 -6.65
CA LEU A 17 -12.80 15.28 -7.00
C LEU A 17 -11.80 15.69 -8.08
N SER A 18 -12.22 16.60 -8.96
CA SER A 18 -11.47 16.94 -10.16
C SER A 18 -10.34 17.95 -9.96
N TYR A 19 -10.49 18.84 -8.98
CA TYR A 19 -9.62 20.02 -8.77
C TYR A 19 -9.46 20.88 -10.03
N ALA A 20 -10.47 20.87 -10.90
CA ALA A 20 -10.47 21.66 -12.12
C ALA A 20 -10.44 23.17 -11.83
N PRO A 21 -9.95 24.01 -12.74
CA PRO A 21 -9.98 25.45 -12.56
C PRO A 21 -11.39 25.97 -12.22
N GLY A 22 -11.48 26.82 -11.17
CA GLY A 22 -12.76 27.42 -10.73
C GLY A 22 -13.57 26.59 -9.76
N THR A 23 -13.15 25.36 -9.41
CA THR A 23 -13.90 24.54 -8.43
C THR A 23 -13.61 24.95 -6.99
N ALA A 24 -14.56 24.73 -6.10
CA ALA A 24 -14.44 25.06 -4.69
C ALA A 24 -13.37 24.22 -4.00
N GLU A 25 -13.31 22.91 -4.30
CA GLU A 25 -12.32 21.99 -3.74
C GLU A 25 -10.88 22.40 -4.11
N ARG A 26 -10.66 22.92 -5.33
CA ARG A 26 -9.33 23.46 -5.74
C ARG A 26 -8.96 24.67 -4.90
N THR A 27 -9.89 25.59 -4.70
CA THR A 27 -9.67 26.81 -3.90
C THR A 27 -9.32 26.46 -2.46
N THR A 28 -10.07 25.52 -1.87
CA THR A 28 -9.86 25.04 -0.50
C THR A 28 -8.51 24.36 -0.36
N LEU A 29 -8.15 23.48 -1.31
CA LEU A 29 -6.86 22.79 -1.30
C LEU A 29 -5.68 23.76 -1.42
N ILE A 30 -5.76 24.78 -2.30
CA ILE A 30 -4.72 25.83 -2.44
C ILE A 30 -4.55 26.60 -1.13
N SER A 31 -5.63 26.92 -0.44
CA SER A 31 -5.57 27.61 0.85
C SER A 31 -4.88 26.76 1.91
N GLU A 32 -5.20 25.47 1.94
CA GLU A 32 -4.60 24.54 2.88
C GLU A 32 -3.11 24.24 2.59
N LEU A 33 -2.74 24.11 1.31
CA LEU A 33 -1.34 24.01 0.89
C LEU A 33 -0.52 25.21 1.38
N LYS A 34 -1.03 26.43 1.23
CA LYS A 34 -0.37 27.64 1.72
C LYS A 34 -0.23 27.65 3.24
N ARG A 35 -1.28 27.23 3.96
CA ARG A 35 -1.27 27.14 5.43
C ARG A 35 -0.21 26.16 5.92
N GLN A 36 -0.21 24.93 5.39
CA GLN A 36 0.76 23.90 5.80
C GLN A 36 2.18 24.25 5.38
N ALA A 37 2.39 24.82 4.20
CA ALA A 37 3.71 25.26 3.76
C ALA A 37 4.29 26.40 4.60
N ALA A 38 3.46 27.19 5.28
CA ALA A 38 3.89 28.28 6.17
C ALA A 38 4.11 27.82 7.63
N THR A 39 3.84 26.55 7.96
CA THR A 39 3.87 26.03 9.34
C THR A 39 4.81 24.84 9.41
N GLU A 40 5.68 24.80 10.43
CA GLU A 40 6.48 23.63 10.77
C GLU A 40 5.74 22.84 11.87
N GLU A 41 5.24 21.65 11.54
CA GLU A 41 4.48 20.80 12.46
C GLU A 41 5.43 20.08 13.41
N LYS A 42 5.02 19.88 14.68
CA LYS A 42 5.73 19.06 15.66
C LYS A 42 5.00 17.75 15.85
N ILE A 43 5.57 16.66 15.36
CA ILE A 43 4.96 15.35 15.37
C ILE A 43 5.49 14.50 16.53
N PRO A 44 4.68 14.24 17.57
CA PRO A 44 5.08 13.45 18.71
C PRO A 44 5.05 11.94 18.41
N LEU A 45 5.75 11.15 19.21
CA LEU A 45 5.39 9.75 19.42
C LEU A 45 4.05 9.70 20.17
N VAL A 46 3.17 8.79 19.79
CA VAL A 46 1.90 8.56 20.49
C VAL A 46 1.97 7.24 21.22
N ILE A 47 1.99 7.30 22.56
CA ILE A 47 2.13 6.14 23.45
C ILE A 47 0.98 6.19 24.48
N GLY A 48 -0.08 5.45 24.23
CA GLY A 48 -1.31 5.56 25.01
C GLY A 48 -1.88 6.98 24.96
N THR A 49 -2.06 7.59 26.12
CA THR A 49 -2.50 8.98 26.26
C THR A 49 -1.36 10.01 26.12
N ASN A 50 -0.11 9.55 26.07
CA ASN A 50 1.05 10.43 26.09
C ASN A 50 1.51 10.80 24.68
N LYS A 51 1.72 12.10 24.44
CA LYS A 51 2.36 12.65 23.25
C LYS A 51 3.79 13.05 23.62
N VAL A 52 4.77 12.22 23.20
CA VAL A 52 6.17 12.34 23.64
C VAL A 52 7.00 13.06 22.57
N MET A 53 7.68 14.14 22.99
CA MET A 53 8.66 14.86 22.19
C MET A 53 9.99 14.93 22.93
N ASN A 54 11.05 14.41 22.31
CA ASN A 54 12.41 14.52 22.86
C ASN A 54 13.23 15.49 21.99
N THR A 55 13.38 16.72 22.45
CA THR A 55 14.05 17.79 21.71
C THR A 55 15.55 17.56 21.47
N LYS A 56 16.16 16.56 22.14
CA LYS A 56 17.58 16.21 21.94
C LYS A 56 17.83 15.28 20.75
N ALA A 57 16.78 14.65 20.22
CA ALA A 57 16.84 13.70 19.11
C ALA A 57 15.87 14.10 17.99
N GLU A 58 15.85 15.39 17.64
CA GLU A 58 14.91 15.95 16.68
C GLU A 58 15.39 15.72 15.24
N HIS A 59 14.49 15.24 14.39
CA HIS A 59 14.70 15.01 12.96
C HIS A 59 13.71 15.83 12.15
N ALA A 60 14.11 16.24 10.94
CA ALA A 60 13.25 17.01 10.04
C ALA A 60 12.52 16.10 9.02
N VAL A 61 11.26 16.44 8.75
CA VAL A 61 10.54 16.03 7.55
C VAL A 61 10.62 17.18 6.54
N VAL A 62 11.16 16.92 5.37
CA VAL A 62 11.35 17.94 4.33
C VAL A 62 10.49 17.66 3.10
N SER A 63 10.20 18.72 2.34
CA SER A 63 9.50 18.59 1.07
C SER A 63 10.43 18.02 -0.01
N PRO A 64 10.07 16.95 -0.73
CA PRO A 64 10.92 16.36 -1.76
C PRO A 64 11.21 17.31 -2.94
N HIS A 65 10.25 18.16 -3.31
CA HIS A 65 10.37 19.12 -4.41
C HIS A 65 11.04 20.44 -4.00
N LYS A 66 11.30 20.62 -2.71
CA LYS A 66 12.06 21.74 -2.15
C LYS A 66 12.72 21.30 -0.85
N HIS A 67 13.79 20.52 -0.95
CA HIS A 67 14.41 19.84 0.21
C HIS A 67 14.97 20.77 1.30
N ALA A 68 15.14 22.06 1.03
CA ALA A 68 15.42 23.07 2.05
C ALA A 68 14.18 23.47 2.87
N HIS A 69 12.96 23.07 2.45
CA HIS A 69 11.72 23.40 3.13
C HIS A 69 11.37 22.32 4.16
N ARG A 70 11.40 22.69 5.43
CA ARG A 70 11.02 21.83 6.55
C ARG A 70 9.50 21.90 6.75
N LEU A 71 8.84 20.76 6.70
CA LEU A 71 7.39 20.62 6.90
C LEU A 71 7.05 20.25 8.35
N ALA A 72 7.91 19.45 8.97
CA ALA A 72 7.71 19.01 10.34
C ALA A 72 9.02 18.61 11.00
N THR A 73 8.96 18.51 12.34
CA THR A 73 9.97 17.84 13.15
C THR A 73 9.36 16.69 13.95
N TYR A 74 10.17 15.67 14.23
CA TYR A 74 9.79 14.53 15.06
C TYR A 74 10.97 14.05 15.92
N SER A 75 10.66 13.34 17.00
CA SER A 75 11.67 12.66 17.83
C SER A 75 11.79 11.20 17.44
N ALA A 76 13.03 10.70 17.30
CA ALA A 76 13.27 9.28 17.11
C ALA A 76 12.99 8.50 18.40
N ALA A 77 12.20 7.43 18.31
CA ALA A 77 11.88 6.57 19.43
C ALA A 77 13.12 5.80 19.93
N SER A 78 13.36 5.83 21.23
CA SER A 78 14.29 4.95 21.93
C SER A 78 13.71 3.54 22.11
N ALA A 79 14.56 2.57 22.46
CA ALA A 79 14.12 1.21 22.79
C ALA A 79 13.11 1.18 23.95
N ASP A 80 13.29 2.02 24.97
CA ASP A 80 12.40 2.11 26.12
C ASP A 80 11.02 2.68 25.73
N GLU A 81 10.98 3.69 24.85
CA GLU A 81 9.73 4.25 24.33
C GLU A 81 8.97 3.24 23.45
N VAL A 82 9.68 2.43 22.65
CA VAL A 82 9.07 1.33 21.90
C VAL A 82 8.51 0.27 22.85
N GLN A 83 9.24 -0.10 23.90
CA GLN A 83 8.76 -1.03 24.91
C GLN A 83 7.52 -0.50 25.63
N ALA A 84 7.51 0.79 26.00
CA ALA A 84 6.35 1.45 26.61
C ALA A 84 5.14 1.47 25.67
N ALA A 85 5.36 1.70 24.37
CA ALA A 85 4.29 1.64 23.36
C ALA A 85 3.70 0.23 23.24
N ILE A 86 4.53 -0.82 23.23
CA ILE A 86 4.05 -2.21 23.22
C ILE A 86 3.26 -2.52 24.48
N GLN A 87 3.74 -2.12 25.66
CA GLN A 87 3.02 -2.33 26.92
C GLN A 87 1.65 -1.64 26.90
N SER A 88 1.59 -0.40 26.42
CA SER A 88 0.33 0.35 26.21
C SER A 88 -0.62 -0.38 25.24
N ASN A 89 -0.09 -0.96 24.16
CA ASN A 89 -0.90 -1.77 23.24
C ASN A 89 -1.52 -2.99 23.93
N LEU A 90 -0.74 -3.72 24.74
CA LEU A 90 -1.20 -4.92 25.44
C LEU A 90 -2.28 -4.62 26.48
N GLU A 91 -2.22 -3.45 27.12
CA GLU A 91 -3.23 -2.99 28.06
C GLU A 91 -4.51 -2.57 27.34
N ALA A 92 -4.42 -1.69 26.35
CA ALA A 92 -5.56 -1.20 25.60
C ALA A 92 -6.32 -2.30 24.84
N ARG A 93 -5.61 -3.34 24.37
CA ARG A 93 -6.20 -4.49 23.69
C ARG A 93 -7.30 -5.17 24.49
N LYS A 94 -7.17 -5.24 25.81
CA LYS A 94 -8.11 -5.96 26.68
C LYS A 94 -9.53 -5.40 26.57
N GLU A 95 -9.65 -4.09 26.66
CA GLU A 95 -10.94 -3.39 26.53
C GLU A 95 -11.39 -3.31 25.07
N TRP A 96 -10.47 -3.00 24.14
CA TRP A 96 -10.78 -2.88 22.71
C TRP A 96 -11.29 -4.18 22.11
N ALA A 97 -10.68 -5.31 22.42
CA ALA A 97 -11.11 -6.62 21.95
C ALA A 97 -12.44 -7.08 22.60
N ALA A 98 -12.78 -6.55 23.77
CA ALA A 98 -14.03 -6.86 24.48
C ALA A 98 -15.22 -6.01 23.98
N LEU A 99 -14.98 -4.93 23.24
CA LEU A 99 -16.05 -4.15 22.61
C LEU A 99 -16.80 -5.00 21.57
N ASN A 100 -18.08 -4.72 21.41
CA ASN A 100 -18.83 -5.24 20.29
C ASN A 100 -18.18 -4.80 18.97
N TRP A 101 -18.28 -5.63 17.95
CA TRP A 101 -17.65 -5.30 16.66
C TRP A 101 -18.26 -4.04 16.03
N GLU A 102 -19.54 -3.77 16.26
CA GLU A 102 -20.26 -2.58 15.78
C GLU A 102 -19.66 -1.30 16.37
N ASP A 103 -19.29 -1.31 17.66
CA ASP A 103 -18.69 -0.15 18.32
C ASP A 103 -17.31 0.15 17.76
N ARG A 104 -16.53 -0.90 17.45
CA ARG A 104 -15.25 -0.74 16.75
C ARG A 104 -15.44 -0.23 15.31
N ALA A 105 -16.39 -0.79 14.58
CA ALA A 105 -16.74 -0.38 13.22
C ALA A 105 -17.17 1.08 13.14
N ALA A 106 -17.93 1.56 14.12
CA ALA A 106 -18.41 2.94 14.18
C ALA A 106 -17.26 3.97 14.19
N VAL A 107 -16.13 3.65 14.84
CA VAL A 107 -14.95 4.52 14.86
C VAL A 107 -14.41 4.70 13.44
N PHE A 108 -14.28 3.62 12.66
CA PHE A 108 -13.73 3.69 11.30
C PHE A 108 -14.71 4.29 10.29
N LEU A 109 -16.01 4.06 10.44
CA LEU A 109 -17.03 4.75 9.64
C LEU A 109 -17.02 6.27 9.91
N LYS A 110 -16.87 6.69 11.18
CA LYS A 110 -16.72 8.10 11.52
C LYS A 110 -15.42 8.69 10.96
N ALA A 111 -14.31 7.93 11.00
CA ALA A 111 -13.06 8.35 10.37
C ALA A 111 -13.22 8.57 8.85
N ALA A 112 -13.98 7.71 8.16
CA ALA A 112 -14.31 7.88 6.75
C ALA A 112 -15.08 9.20 6.49
N GLU A 113 -16.08 9.53 7.30
CA GLU A 113 -16.84 10.79 7.17
C GLU A 113 -15.99 12.03 7.48
N LEU A 114 -15.10 11.97 8.48
CA LEU A 114 -14.17 13.05 8.78
C LEU A 114 -13.21 13.30 7.60
N LEU A 115 -12.72 12.23 6.96
CA LEU A 115 -11.88 12.33 5.77
C LEU A 115 -12.64 12.85 4.55
N ALA A 116 -13.87 12.40 4.33
CA ALA A 116 -14.69 12.86 3.20
C ALA A 116 -15.04 14.37 3.31
N GLY A 117 -15.05 14.90 4.53
CA GLY A 117 -15.37 16.30 4.83
C GLY A 117 -14.16 17.13 5.26
N LYS A 118 -14.07 17.37 6.56
CA LYS A 118 -13.13 18.31 7.20
C LYS A 118 -11.66 18.03 6.85
N TYR A 119 -11.26 16.78 6.85
CA TYR A 119 -9.85 16.39 6.68
C TYR A 119 -9.42 16.20 5.22
N ARG A 120 -10.34 16.21 4.26
CA ARG A 120 -10.02 16.02 2.84
C ARG A 120 -8.92 16.97 2.33
N PRO A 121 -9.06 18.29 2.43
CA PRO A 121 -7.99 19.20 1.98
C PRO A 121 -6.73 19.08 2.84
N ILE A 122 -6.86 18.74 4.12
CA ILE A 122 -5.73 18.67 5.07
C ILE A 122 -4.82 17.48 4.72
N ILE A 123 -5.38 16.29 4.54
CA ILE A 123 -4.60 15.09 4.22
C ILE A 123 -4.04 15.13 2.80
N ASN A 124 -4.79 15.71 1.85
CA ASN A 124 -4.30 15.91 0.50
C ASN A 124 -3.12 16.89 0.47
N ALA A 125 -3.21 18.01 1.17
CA ALA A 125 -2.11 18.98 1.25
C ALA A 125 -0.86 18.37 1.91
N ALA A 126 -1.02 17.63 3.01
CA ALA A 126 0.07 16.94 3.67
C ALA A 126 0.75 15.90 2.75
N THR A 127 -0.03 15.19 1.96
CA THR A 127 0.44 14.21 0.98
C THR A 127 1.14 14.88 -0.20
N MET A 128 0.60 15.99 -0.73
CA MET A 128 1.23 16.76 -1.81
C MET A 128 2.58 17.33 -1.38
N LEU A 129 2.64 17.95 -0.22
CA LEU A 129 3.86 18.57 0.29
C LEU A 129 4.92 17.55 0.73
N GLY A 130 4.51 16.51 1.46
CA GLY A 130 5.43 15.55 2.05
C GLY A 130 5.88 14.43 1.11
N GLN A 131 5.11 14.11 0.07
CA GLN A 131 5.42 13.03 -0.87
C GLN A 131 5.59 13.52 -2.32
N SER A 132 5.48 14.83 -2.56
CA SER A 132 5.53 15.42 -3.91
C SER A 132 4.49 14.83 -4.87
N LYS A 133 3.29 14.53 -4.39
CA LYS A 133 2.14 14.07 -5.19
C LYS A 133 1.41 15.25 -5.80
N THR A 134 0.92 15.08 -7.03
CA THR A 134 -0.04 16.04 -7.62
C THR A 134 -1.39 15.96 -6.90
N SER A 135 -2.24 16.96 -7.08
CA SER A 135 -3.57 17.00 -6.47
C SER A 135 -4.39 15.73 -6.77
N HIS A 136 -4.36 15.25 -8.03
CA HIS A 136 -5.05 14.02 -8.41
C HIS A 136 -4.48 12.78 -7.72
N GLN A 137 -3.14 12.66 -7.64
CA GLN A 137 -2.50 11.51 -6.98
C GLN A 137 -2.70 11.51 -5.46
N ALA A 138 -2.77 12.69 -4.83
CA ALA A 138 -3.11 12.80 -3.42
C ALA A 138 -4.58 12.46 -3.16
N GLU A 139 -5.49 12.94 -4.02
CA GLU A 139 -6.93 12.69 -3.92
C GLU A 139 -7.26 11.21 -4.01
N ILE A 140 -6.76 10.50 -5.02
CA ILE A 140 -7.07 9.07 -5.21
C ILE A 140 -6.45 8.19 -4.11
N ASP A 141 -5.27 8.57 -3.57
CA ASP A 141 -4.59 7.85 -2.49
C ASP A 141 -5.11 8.27 -1.10
N ALA A 142 -4.68 9.47 -0.67
CA ALA A 142 -4.82 9.88 0.72
C ALA A 142 -6.28 10.05 1.17
N THR A 143 -7.16 10.38 0.26
CA THR A 143 -8.57 10.59 0.55
C THR A 143 -9.43 9.42 0.09
N CYS A 144 -9.60 9.22 -1.22
CA CYS A 144 -10.58 8.25 -1.74
C CYS A 144 -10.26 6.82 -1.31
N GLU A 145 -9.03 6.36 -1.52
CA GLU A 145 -8.64 4.99 -1.18
C GLU A 145 -8.69 4.74 0.33
N LEU A 146 -8.30 5.71 1.16
CA LEU A 146 -8.36 5.56 2.62
C LEU A 146 -9.80 5.51 3.14
N ILE A 147 -10.69 6.35 2.63
CA ILE A 147 -12.13 6.32 2.92
C ILE A 147 -12.70 4.96 2.52
N ASP A 148 -12.36 4.49 1.34
CA ASP A 148 -12.81 3.20 0.83
C ASP A 148 -12.31 2.04 1.69
N PHE A 149 -11.05 2.05 2.13
CA PHE A 149 -10.56 1.07 3.09
C PHE A 149 -11.42 1.04 4.35
N PHE A 150 -11.75 2.18 4.93
CA PHE A 150 -12.57 2.21 6.13
C PHE A 150 -13.99 1.67 5.89
N ARG A 151 -14.64 2.09 4.82
CA ARG A 151 -16.01 1.65 4.50
C ARG A 151 -16.08 0.16 4.12
N PHE A 152 -15.19 -0.29 3.23
CA PHE A 152 -15.20 -1.67 2.74
C PHE A 152 -14.68 -2.67 3.77
N ASN A 153 -13.64 -2.33 4.55
CA ASN A 153 -13.17 -3.21 5.62
C ASN A 153 -14.25 -3.43 6.68
N VAL A 154 -15.02 -2.42 7.06
CA VAL A 154 -16.17 -2.57 7.98
C VAL A 154 -17.20 -3.54 7.40
N HIS A 155 -17.54 -3.43 6.14
CA HIS A 155 -18.44 -4.36 5.45
C HIS A 155 -17.87 -5.79 5.41
N PHE A 156 -16.59 -5.96 5.15
CA PHE A 156 -15.96 -7.28 5.16
C PHE A 156 -15.87 -7.87 6.57
N ALA A 157 -15.68 -7.06 7.60
CA ALA A 157 -15.72 -7.50 8.99
C ALA A 157 -17.10 -8.04 9.37
N GLU A 158 -18.20 -7.36 8.99
CA GLU A 158 -19.56 -7.86 9.16
C GLU A 158 -19.74 -9.25 8.53
N ARG A 159 -19.25 -9.46 7.33
CA ARG A 159 -19.30 -10.76 6.65
C ARG A 159 -18.56 -11.84 7.43
N ILE A 160 -17.37 -11.54 7.96
CA ILE A 160 -16.60 -12.49 8.79
C ILE A 160 -17.38 -12.86 10.05
N TYR A 161 -17.97 -11.89 10.75
CA TYR A 161 -18.73 -12.15 11.98
C TYR A 161 -20.06 -12.86 11.73
N SER A 162 -20.62 -12.78 10.53
CA SER A 162 -21.86 -13.47 10.15
C SER A 162 -21.67 -14.95 9.80
N GLU A 163 -20.43 -15.39 9.53
CA GLU A 163 -20.12 -16.77 9.13
C GLU A 163 -20.18 -17.69 10.35
N GLN A 164 -21.15 -18.65 10.33
CA GLN A 164 -21.39 -19.54 11.46
C GLN A 164 -21.44 -20.99 11.05
N PRO A 165 -20.95 -21.93 11.90
CA PRO A 165 -20.98 -23.36 11.63
C PRO A 165 -22.40 -23.92 11.76
N GLN A 166 -22.63 -25.09 11.15
CA GLN A 166 -23.88 -25.85 11.32
C GLN A 166 -24.00 -26.42 12.71
N SER A 167 -25.22 -26.46 13.24
CA SER A 167 -25.59 -27.17 14.49
C SER A 167 -26.37 -28.44 14.18
N ALA A 168 -26.07 -29.51 14.90
CA ALA A 168 -26.85 -30.73 14.86
C ALA A 168 -27.98 -30.67 15.92
N PRO A 169 -29.01 -31.57 15.85
CA PRO A 169 -30.05 -31.65 16.88
C PRO A 169 -29.46 -31.81 18.29
N GLY A 170 -30.00 -31.09 19.25
CA GLY A 170 -29.59 -31.16 20.66
C GLY A 170 -28.31 -30.40 21.00
N MET A 171 -27.73 -29.65 20.04
CA MET A 171 -26.55 -28.81 20.29
C MET A 171 -26.63 -27.48 19.55
N TRP A 172 -25.84 -26.54 20.02
CA TRP A 172 -25.62 -25.26 19.37
C TRP A 172 -24.12 -25.04 19.14
N ASN A 173 -23.71 -24.96 17.88
CA ASN A 173 -22.35 -24.62 17.46
C ASN A 173 -22.31 -23.17 17.03
N ARG A 174 -21.26 -22.45 17.47
CA ARG A 174 -21.02 -21.07 17.07
C ARG A 174 -19.53 -20.77 16.97
N SER A 175 -19.17 -19.80 16.17
CA SER A 175 -17.80 -19.36 15.96
C SER A 175 -17.65 -17.91 16.38
N GLU A 176 -16.53 -17.58 17.01
CA GLU A 176 -16.13 -16.22 17.37
C GLU A 176 -14.85 -15.88 16.61
N ALA A 177 -14.87 -14.78 15.85
CA ALA A 177 -13.66 -14.21 15.24
C ALA A 177 -13.05 -13.21 16.24
N ARG A 178 -12.07 -13.63 17.02
CA ARG A 178 -11.38 -12.81 18.02
C ARG A 178 -10.17 -12.12 17.41
N GLY A 179 -9.82 -10.91 17.85
CA GLY A 179 -8.52 -10.31 17.55
C GLY A 179 -7.36 -11.18 18.05
N LEU A 180 -6.19 -11.06 17.44
CA LEU A 180 -5.00 -11.83 17.79
C LEU A 180 -4.57 -11.56 19.25
N GLU A 181 -4.04 -12.58 19.91
CA GLU A 181 -3.51 -12.45 21.27
C GLU A 181 -2.09 -11.88 21.24
N GLY A 182 -1.96 -10.59 21.59
CA GLY A 182 -0.73 -9.83 21.51
C GLY A 182 -0.93 -8.53 20.72
N PHE A 183 0.15 -8.01 20.14
CA PHE A 183 0.11 -6.82 19.30
C PHE A 183 0.54 -7.12 17.85
N VAL A 184 0.07 -6.29 16.91
CA VAL A 184 0.48 -6.32 15.51
C VAL A 184 1.52 -5.22 15.28
N TYR A 185 2.61 -5.53 14.62
CA TYR A 185 3.62 -4.56 14.19
C TYR A 185 3.34 -4.12 12.75
N ALA A 186 2.84 -2.90 12.56
CA ALA A 186 2.54 -2.31 11.26
C ALA A 186 3.72 -1.47 10.77
N VAL A 187 4.38 -1.90 9.70
CA VAL A 187 5.53 -1.23 9.07
C VAL A 187 5.11 -0.71 7.70
N CYS A 188 5.11 0.61 7.55
CA CYS A 188 4.47 1.27 6.43
C CYS A 188 5.44 1.83 5.41
N PRO A 189 5.03 1.89 4.13
CA PRO A 189 5.79 2.51 3.06
C PRO A 189 5.63 4.03 3.09
N PHE A 190 6.41 4.73 2.26
CA PHE A 190 6.29 6.18 2.13
C PHE A 190 5.32 6.62 1.02
N ASN A 191 5.04 5.74 0.07
CA ASN A 191 4.47 6.12 -1.23
C ASN A 191 2.95 6.25 -1.27
N PHE A 192 2.23 5.61 -0.33
CA PHE A 192 0.77 5.70 -0.22
C PHE A 192 0.34 6.00 1.21
N THR A 193 -0.33 7.15 1.39
CA THR A 193 -0.91 7.56 2.68
C THR A 193 -2.03 6.61 3.10
N SER A 194 -2.88 6.17 2.15
CA SER A 194 -3.94 5.19 2.39
C SER A 194 -3.39 3.87 2.95
N ILE A 195 -2.33 3.34 2.33
CA ILE A 195 -1.69 2.09 2.77
C ILE A 195 -1.06 2.30 4.16
N ALA A 196 -0.36 3.42 4.37
CA ALA A 196 0.28 3.72 5.65
C ALA A 196 -0.72 3.76 6.82
N VAL A 197 -1.96 4.20 6.59
CA VAL A 197 -3.02 4.23 7.61
C VAL A 197 -3.81 2.92 7.63
N ASN A 198 -4.02 2.23 6.49
CA ASN A 198 -4.73 0.96 6.46
C ASN A 198 -3.96 -0.17 7.17
N LEU A 199 -2.63 -0.18 7.10
CA LEU A 199 -1.83 -1.23 7.75
C LEU A 199 -2.08 -1.34 9.27
N PRO A 200 -2.16 -0.25 10.06
CA PRO A 200 -2.56 -0.34 11.46
C PRO A 200 -4.07 -0.51 11.66
N THR A 201 -4.91 0.06 10.79
CA THR A 201 -6.36 0.12 11.05
C THR A 201 -7.11 -1.16 10.67
N ALA A 202 -6.66 -1.92 9.67
CA ALA A 202 -7.25 -3.21 9.32
C ALA A 202 -7.17 -4.22 10.49
N PRO A 203 -6.00 -4.46 11.15
CA PRO A 203 -5.96 -5.29 12.35
C PRO A 203 -6.74 -4.69 13.52
N ALA A 204 -6.70 -3.35 13.71
CA ALA A 204 -7.41 -2.69 14.81
C ALA A 204 -8.92 -2.89 14.71
N LEU A 205 -9.51 -2.80 13.52
CA LEU A 205 -10.93 -3.10 13.28
C LEU A 205 -11.30 -4.51 13.76
N MET A 206 -10.41 -5.49 13.56
CA MET A 206 -10.64 -6.88 13.98
C MET A 206 -10.35 -7.14 15.46
N GLY A 207 -10.10 -6.08 16.25
CA GLY A 207 -9.90 -6.17 17.71
C GLY A 207 -8.45 -6.36 18.15
N CYS A 208 -7.46 -6.18 17.26
CA CYS A 208 -6.05 -6.15 17.62
C CYS A 208 -5.63 -4.76 18.14
N SER A 209 -4.54 -4.69 18.89
CA SER A 209 -3.80 -3.45 19.11
C SER A 209 -2.54 -3.43 18.23
N VAL A 210 -2.05 -2.22 17.90
CA VAL A 210 -1.05 -2.07 16.84
C VAL A 210 0.05 -1.10 17.23
N LEU A 211 1.30 -1.56 17.11
CA LEU A 211 2.48 -0.72 17.09
C LEU A 211 2.68 -0.22 15.65
N TRP A 212 2.38 1.05 15.39
CA TRP A 212 2.43 1.64 14.07
C TRP A 212 3.73 2.38 13.83
N LYS A 213 4.49 1.94 12.81
CA LYS A 213 5.73 2.55 12.35
C LYS A 213 5.57 3.09 10.93
N PRO A 214 5.18 4.36 10.75
CA PRO A 214 5.18 5.01 9.43
C PRO A 214 6.59 5.24 8.91
N ALA A 215 6.72 5.49 7.61
CA ALA A 215 7.97 5.94 7.03
C ALA A 215 8.25 7.41 7.43
N PRO A 216 9.46 7.76 7.86
CA PRO A 216 9.76 9.13 8.27
C PRO A 216 9.53 10.18 7.16
N THR A 217 9.78 9.82 5.91
CA THR A 217 9.61 10.72 4.75
C THR A 217 8.15 11.06 4.42
N SER A 218 7.17 10.27 4.88
CA SER A 218 5.73 10.52 4.73
C SER A 218 5.01 10.73 6.06
N LEU A 219 5.77 11.11 7.10
CA LEU A 219 5.27 11.21 8.46
C LEU A 219 4.18 12.28 8.61
N LEU A 220 4.25 13.38 7.84
CA LEU A 220 3.25 14.46 7.92
C LEU A 220 1.84 13.96 7.60
N SER A 221 1.66 13.20 6.53
CA SER A 221 0.36 12.64 6.16
C SER A 221 -0.09 11.53 7.11
N ALA A 222 0.84 10.70 7.61
CA ALA A 222 0.55 9.71 8.63
C ALA A 222 0.07 10.33 9.95
N TRP A 223 0.66 11.47 10.34
CA TRP A 223 0.21 12.24 11.51
C TRP A 223 -1.22 12.75 11.37
N VAL A 224 -1.57 13.28 10.17
CA VAL A 224 -2.97 13.66 9.89
C VAL A 224 -3.89 12.44 10.02
N GLY A 225 -3.47 11.28 9.53
CA GLY A 225 -4.21 10.03 9.70
C GLY A 225 -4.44 9.67 11.19
N MET A 226 -3.42 9.85 12.04
CA MET A 226 -3.56 9.64 13.49
C MET A 226 -4.56 10.62 14.12
N GLN A 227 -4.50 11.91 13.75
CA GLN A 227 -5.44 12.92 14.22
C GLN A 227 -6.90 12.60 13.82
N VAL A 228 -7.11 12.07 12.61
CA VAL A 228 -8.43 11.60 12.16
C VAL A 228 -8.92 10.45 13.04
N LEU A 229 -8.08 9.48 13.35
CA LEU A 229 -8.44 8.34 14.20
C LEU A 229 -8.74 8.78 15.64
N GLU A 230 -7.95 9.69 16.22
CA GLU A 230 -8.20 10.28 17.54
C GLU A 230 -9.55 11.01 17.57
N GLU A 231 -9.84 11.87 16.58
CA GLU A 231 -11.14 12.59 16.50
C GLU A 231 -12.32 11.66 16.20
N ALA A 232 -12.08 10.57 15.52
CA ALA A 232 -13.09 9.53 15.31
C ALA A 232 -13.46 8.77 16.60
N GLY A 233 -12.59 8.84 17.62
CA GLY A 233 -12.81 8.21 18.93
C GLY A 233 -12.08 6.90 19.10
N LEU A 234 -10.98 6.66 18.37
CA LEU A 234 -10.11 5.51 18.61
C LEU A 234 -9.53 5.63 20.02
N PRO A 235 -9.71 4.63 20.91
CA PRO A 235 -9.18 4.71 22.26
C PRO A 235 -7.65 4.76 22.29
N PRO A 236 -7.06 5.55 23.21
CA PRO A 236 -5.60 5.61 23.39
C PRO A 236 -5.00 4.22 23.63
N GLY A 237 -3.85 3.95 23.01
CA GLY A 237 -3.14 2.68 23.14
C GLY A 237 -3.59 1.57 22.17
N VAL A 238 -4.74 1.71 21.50
CA VAL A 238 -5.14 0.74 20.47
C VAL A 238 -4.17 0.80 19.28
N ILE A 239 -3.84 2.00 18.82
CA ILE A 239 -2.77 2.22 17.85
C ILE A 239 -1.79 3.21 18.48
N ASN A 240 -0.55 2.78 18.67
CA ASN A 240 0.54 3.65 19.10
C ASN A 240 1.45 3.98 17.93
N LEU A 241 1.78 5.27 17.74
CA LEU A 241 2.62 5.74 16.64
C LEU A 241 4.05 5.95 17.14
N VAL A 242 5.00 5.19 16.56
CA VAL A 242 6.43 5.32 16.81
C VAL A 242 7.20 5.53 15.51
N VAL A 243 8.16 6.45 15.52
CA VAL A 243 9.00 6.76 14.36
C VAL A 243 10.45 6.88 14.81
N GLY A 244 11.39 6.54 13.96
CA GLY A 244 12.83 6.61 14.27
C GLY A 244 13.63 5.57 13.51
N ASP A 245 14.76 5.16 14.08
CA ASP A 245 15.62 4.13 13.49
C ASP A 245 14.88 2.79 13.36
N PRO A 246 14.70 2.28 12.13
CA PRO A 246 14.04 1.00 11.92
C PRO A 246 14.71 -0.17 12.65
N ALA A 247 16.04 -0.14 12.82
CA ALA A 247 16.76 -1.19 13.51
C ALA A 247 16.41 -1.23 15.00
N VAL A 248 16.34 -0.07 15.66
CA VAL A 248 15.95 0.03 17.07
C VAL A 248 14.51 -0.44 17.27
N ILE A 249 13.57 0.10 16.50
CA ILE A 249 12.15 -0.24 16.66
C ILE A 249 11.89 -1.73 16.37
N SER A 250 12.46 -2.25 15.25
CA SER A 250 12.26 -3.65 14.87
C SER A 250 12.93 -4.62 15.83
N SER A 251 14.11 -4.29 16.38
CA SER A 251 14.79 -5.19 17.35
C SER A 251 13.94 -5.43 18.61
N VAL A 252 13.29 -4.38 19.12
CA VAL A 252 12.40 -4.49 20.29
C VAL A 252 11.11 -5.23 19.93
N ALA A 253 10.45 -4.84 18.83
CA ALA A 253 9.18 -5.43 18.41
C ALA A 253 9.30 -6.93 18.08
N LEU A 254 10.35 -7.33 17.34
CA LEU A 254 10.57 -8.71 16.90
C LEU A 254 11.10 -9.64 18.01
N ALA A 255 11.67 -9.08 19.09
CA ALA A 255 12.10 -9.87 20.24
C ALA A 255 10.98 -10.10 21.27
N HIS A 256 9.87 -9.35 21.17
CA HIS A 256 8.83 -9.36 22.18
C HIS A 256 7.95 -10.62 22.09
N PRO A 257 7.72 -11.36 23.20
CA PRO A 257 6.97 -12.63 23.18
C PRO A 257 5.50 -12.49 22.79
N ASP A 258 4.91 -11.31 22.95
CA ASP A 258 3.53 -11.02 22.58
C ASP A 258 3.38 -10.47 21.14
N LEU A 259 4.41 -10.58 20.28
CA LEU A 259 4.25 -10.29 18.86
C LEU A 259 3.26 -11.28 18.24
N ALA A 260 2.09 -10.81 17.80
CA ALA A 260 1.04 -11.65 17.23
C ALA A 260 0.96 -11.56 15.71
N GLY A 261 1.52 -10.51 15.11
CA GLY A 261 1.56 -10.38 13.66
C GLY A 261 2.40 -9.19 13.19
N ILE A 262 2.74 -9.25 11.90
CA ILE A 262 3.40 -8.16 11.17
C ILE A 262 2.55 -7.83 9.96
N HIS A 263 2.16 -6.55 9.82
CA HIS A 263 1.52 -6.02 8.63
C HIS A 263 2.50 -5.07 7.95
N PHE A 264 3.01 -5.48 6.81
CA PHE A 264 4.15 -4.86 6.16
C PHE A 264 3.83 -4.43 4.73
N THR A 265 4.25 -3.22 4.36
CA THR A 265 4.45 -2.84 2.97
C THR A 265 5.76 -2.09 2.84
N GLY A 266 6.63 -2.54 1.93
CA GLY A 266 7.97 -1.97 1.74
C GLY A 266 8.86 -2.82 0.84
N SER A 267 10.18 -2.75 1.03
CA SER A 267 11.10 -3.50 0.17
C SER A 267 11.14 -4.99 0.49
N THR A 268 11.27 -5.83 -0.54
CA THR A 268 11.39 -7.28 -0.43
C THR A 268 12.52 -7.71 0.51
N GLY A 269 13.66 -7.02 0.47
CA GLY A 269 14.80 -7.33 1.35
C GLY A 269 14.46 -7.16 2.83
N VAL A 270 13.72 -6.11 3.19
CA VAL A 270 13.26 -5.89 4.57
C VAL A 270 12.24 -6.96 4.98
N PHE A 271 11.27 -7.29 4.12
CA PHE A 271 10.29 -8.33 4.43
C PHE A 271 10.95 -9.70 4.64
N ASN A 272 11.91 -10.05 3.81
CA ASN A 272 12.70 -11.29 3.96
C ASN A 272 13.46 -11.30 5.30
N MET A 273 14.01 -10.17 5.73
CA MET A 273 14.67 -10.04 7.04
C MET A 273 13.67 -10.22 8.18
N LEU A 274 12.48 -9.59 8.11
CA LEU A 274 11.42 -9.75 9.11
C LEU A 274 10.99 -11.22 9.22
N TRP A 275 10.78 -11.89 8.10
CA TRP A 275 10.40 -13.32 8.05
C TRP A 275 11.45 -14.20 8.69
N LYS A 276 12.72 -14.02 8.31
CA LYS A 276 13.85 -14.76 8.90
C LYS A 276 13.96 -14.56 10.41
N THR A 277 13.82 -13.32 10.87
CA THR A 277 13.90 -13.00 12.31
C THR A 277 12.76 -13.63 13.09
N VAL A 278 11.53 -13.62 12.56
CA VAL A 278 10.40 -14.31 13.18
C VAL A 278 10.66 -15.82 13.24
N GLY A 279 11.15 -16.42 12.17
CA GLY A 279 11.51 -17.85 12.15
C GLY A 279 12.58 -18.21 13.18
N GLN A 280 13.59 -17.37 13.34
CA GLN A 280 14.65 -17.57 14.34
C GLN A 280 14.18 -17.43 15.79
N ASN A 281 13.14 -16.64 16.04
CA ASN A 281 12.59 -16.39 17.37
C ASN A 281 11.32 -17.21 17.65
N ILE A 282 10.96 -18.18 16.81
CA ILE A 282 9.65 -18.84 16.83
C ILE A 282 9.28 -19.46 18.17
N ASP A 283 10.25 -20.00 18.91
CA ASP A 283 10.06 -20.63 20.21
C ASP A 283 9.84 -19.61 21.36
N ARG A 284 10.03 -18.32 21.11
CA ARG A 284 9.87 -17.25 22.11
C ARG A 284 8.47 -16.66 22.11
N TYR A 285 7.73 -16.79 20.99
CA TYR A 285 6.40 -16.18 20.86
C TYR A 285 5.31 -17.01 21.52
N LYS A 286 4.35 -16.34 22.14
CA LYS A 286 3.16 -17.00 22.73
C LYS A 286 2.25 -17.62 21.66
N THR A 287 2.24 -17.05 20.46
CA THR A 287 1.47 -17.53 19.32
C THR A 287 2.36 -17.51 18.07
N TYR A 288 1.98 -18.21 17.01
CA TYR A 288 2.65 -18.07 15.72
C TYR A 288 2.28 -16.73 15.08
N PRO A 289 3.22 -15.76 14.95
CA PRO A 289 2.91 -14.45 14.39
C PRO A 289 2.40 -14.56 12.95
N ARG A 290 1.36 -13.81 12.61
CA ARG A 290 0.87 -13.71 11.25
C ARG A 290 1.77 -12.75 10.47
N LEU A 291 2.31 -13.19 9.33
CA LEU A 291 3.08 -12.33 8.45
C LEU A 291 2.25 -12.03 7.20
N VAL A 292 1.93 -10.77 7.01
CA VAL A 292 1.22 -10.24 5.85
C VAL A 292 2.09 -9.15 5.25
N GLY A 293 2.51 -9.34 4.02
CA GLY A 293 3.44 -8.44 3.37
C GLY A 293 3.12 -8.19 1.92
N GLU A 294 3.17 -6.91 1.56
CA GLU A 294 3.21 -6.43 0.18
C GLU A 294 4.59 -5.82 -0.06
N THR A 295 5.27 -6.26 -1.11
CA THR A 295 6.64 -5.85 -1.38
C THR A 295 6.78 -5.25 -2.79
N GLY A 296 7.98 -5.28 -3.35
CA GLY A 296 8.27 -4.69 -4.65
C GLY A 296 7.53 -5.33 -5.82
N GLY A 297 7.58 -4.65 -6.94
CA GLY A 297 7.07 -5.11 -8.22
C GLY A 297 8.06 -4.81 -9.36
N LYS A 298 7.93 -5.53 -10.45
CA LYS A 298 8.54 -5.22 -11.74
C LYS A 298 7.47 -5.38 -12.82
N ASP A 299 6.52 -4.50 -12.74
CA ASP A 299 5.23 -4.65 -13.39
C ASP A 299 5.33 -4.33 -14.88
N PHE A 300 4.53 -5.02 -15.65
CA PHE A 300 4.67 -5.05 -17.09
C PHE A 300 3.43 -4.57 -17.83
N ILE A 301 3.65 -4.08 -19.05
CA ILE A 301 2.65 -3.99 -20.11
C ILE A 301 3.12 -4.88 -21.26
N PHE A 302 2.30 -5.85 -21.65
CA PHE A 302 2.52 -6.71 -22.80
C PHE A 302 1.53 -6.38 -23.91
N ALA A 303 2.01 -5.88 -25.03
CA ALA A 303 1.19 -5.53 -26.17
C ALA A 303 1.20 -6.64 -27.23
N HIS A 304 0.01 -7.02 -27.73
CA HIS A 304 -0.15 -7.86 -28.90
C HIS A 304 -0.20 -7.00 -30.18
N PRO A 305 0.17 -7.50 -31.37
CA PRO A 305 0.04 -6.75 -32.64
C PRO A 305 -1.34 -6.15 -32.93
N SER A 306 -2.41 -6.68 -32.33
CA SER A 306 -3.76 -6.13 -32.46
C SER A 306 -4.07 -4.97 -31.49
N ALA A 307 -3.14 -4.56 -30.63
CA ALA A 307 -3.37 -3.46 -29.68
C ALA A 307 -3.60 -2.12 -30.40
N GLY A 308 -4.42 -1.26 -29.82
CA GLY A 308 -4.55 0.13 -30.25
C GLY A 308 -3.33 0.94 -29.79
N VAL A 309 -2.75 1.70 -30.70
CA VAL A 309 -1.51 2.45 -30.42
C VAL A 309 -1.76 3.57 -29.41
N GLU A 310 -2.82 4.36 -29.57
CA GLU A 310 -3.13 5.50 -28.71
C GLU A 310 -3.44 5.07 -27.27
N GLU A 311 -4.25 4.01 -27.12
CA GLU A 311 -4.58 3.45 -25.80
C GLU A 311 -3.34 2.86 -25.11
N LEU A 312 -2.48 2.18 -25.89
CA LEU A 312 -1.23 1.61 -25.41
C LEU A 312 -0.25 2.69 -24.94
N VAL A 313 -0.06 3.76 -25.74
CA VAL A 313 0.80 4.90 -25.39
C VAL A 313 0.30 5.57 -24.10
N THR A 314 -1.01 5.81 -24.00
CA THR A 314 -1.61 6.40 -22.79
C THR A 314 -1.40 5.51 -21.56
N GLY A 315 -1.62 4.19 -21.71
CA GLY A 315 -1.39 3.21 -20.66
C GLY A 315 0.05 3.15 -20.19
N LEU A 316 1.01 3.22 -21.11
CA LEU A 316 2.45 3.26 -20.83
C LEU A 316 2.86 4.54 -20.08
N ILE A 317 2.45 5.71 -20.61
CA ILE A 317 2.77 7.02 -20.00
C ILE A 317 2.21 7.14 -18.58
N ARG A 318 0.91 6.90 -18.41
CA ARG A 318 0.27 7.01 -17.10
C ARG A 318 0.76 5.92 -16.15
N GLY A 319 0.92 4.70 -16.63
CA GLY A 319 1.39 3.57 -15.84
C GLY A 319 2.82 3.75 -15.32
N ALA A 320 3.71 4.35 -16.12
CA ALA A 320 5.12 4.50 -15.77
C ALA A 320 5.43 5.79 -15.00
N PHE A 321 4.74 6.91 -15.28
CA PHE A 321 5.17 8.23 -14.84
C PHE A 321 4.26 8.90 -13.81
N GLU A 322 2.99 8.47 -13.65
CA GLU A 322 2.17 8.95 -12.53
C GLU A 322 2.91 8.76 -11.21
N PHE A 323 2.93 9.78 -10.37
CA PHE A 323 3.67 9.81 -9.10
C PHE A 323 5.15 9.39 -9.27
N GLN A 324 5.80 9.86 -10.33
CA GLN A 324 7.22 9.64 -10.61
C GLN A 324 7.60 8.15 -10.64
N GLY A 325 6.67 7.26 -11.00
CA GLY A 325 6.90 5.80 -11.00
C GLY A 325 7.15 5.21 -9.61
N GLN A 326 6.87 5.93 -8.52
CA GLN A 326 7.05 5.47 -7.14
C GLN A 326 5.85 4.66 -6.64
N LYS A 327 5.32 3.80 -7.48
CA LYS A 327 4.27 2.83 -7.16
C LYS A 327 4.84 1.42 -7.28
N CYS A 328 4.53 0.56 -6.32
CA CYS A 328 4.89 -0.86 -6.42
C CYS A 328 4.30 -1.51 -7.69
N SER A 329 3.20 -0.95 -8.19
CA SER A 329 2.44 -1.37 -9.38
C SER A 329 2.75 -0.56 -10.65
N ALA A 330 3.75 0.34 -10.66
CA ALA A 330 4.06 1.16 -11.83
C ALA A 330 4.52 0.29 -13.01
N ALA A 331 4.05 0.62 -14.22
CA ALA A 331 4.55 0.01 -15.45
C ALA A 331 6.03 0.39 -15.64
N SER A 332 6.93 -0.49 -15.26
CA SER A 332 8.38 -0.23 -15.34
C SER A 332 9.08 -0.97 -16.46
N ARG A 333 8.38 -1.93 -17.10
CA ARG A 333 8.82 -2.62 -18.31
C ARG A 333 7.67 -2.85 -19.27
N ALA A 334 7.98 -2.84 -20.56
CA ALA A 334 7.01 -3.09 -21.62
C ALA A 334 7.57 -4.04 -22.69
N TYR A 335 6.71 -4.90 -23.21
CA TYR A 335 7.00 -5.80 -24.32
C TYR A 335 6.13 -5.38 -25.50
N ILE A 336 6.75 -4.83 -26.55
CA ILE A 336 6.06 -4.22 -27.69
C ILE A 336 6.41 -5.00 -28.96
N PRO A 337 5.43 -5.41 -29.78
CA PRO A 337 5.71 -6.09 -31.03
C PRO A 337 6.38 -5.15 -32.03
N LYS A 338 7.30 -5.69 -32.82
CA LYS A 338 8.09 -4.94 -33.81
C LYS A 338 7.21 -4.17 -34.80
N SER A 339 6.07 -4.72 -35.19
CA SER A 339 5.11 -4.08 -36.10
C SER A 339 4.50 -2.79 -35.54
N LEU A 340 4.29 -2.70 -34.22
CA LEU A 340 3.73 -1.51 -33.59
C LEU A 340 4.79 -0.52 -33.11
N TRP A 341 6.05 -0.97 -32.93
CA TRP A 341 7.07 -0.18 -32.26
C TRP A 341 7.32 1.20 -32.87
N PRO A 342 7.40 1.39 -34.21
CA PRO A 342 7.61 2.73 -34.77
C PRO A 342 6.56 3.74 -34.34
N ALA A 343 5.27 3.38 -34.43
CA ALA A 343 4.16 4.26 -34.06
C ALA A 343 4.07 4.46 -32.53
N VAL A 344 4.28 3.39 -31.74
CA VAL A 344 4.30 3.47 -30.27
C VAL A 344 5.46 4.35 -29.79
N LYS A 345 6.65 4.19 -30.37
CA LYS A 345 7.82 5.02 -30.03
C LYS A 345 7.58 6.50 -30.31
N GLU A 346 7.06 6.83 -31.49
CA GLU A 346 6.71 8.19 -31.85
C GLU A 346 5.69 8.78 -30.87
N GLY A 347 4.59 8.07 -30.61
CA GLY A 347 3.56 8.50 -29.65
C GLY A 347 4.08 8.68 -28.23
N LEU A 348 4.97 7.78 -27.75
CA LEU A 348 5.60 7.89 -26.44
C LEU A 348 6.45 9.16 -26.32
N VAL A 349 7.30 9.43 -27.33
CA VAL A 349 8.17 10.62 -27.32
C VAL A 349 7.33 11.89 -27.37
N GLN A 350 6.40 12.01 -28.31
CA GLN A 350 5.52 13.18 -28.44
C GLN A 350 4.68 13.44 -27.18
N THR A 351 4.21 12.39 -26.52
CA THR A 351 3.44 12.53 -25.27
C THR A 351 4.34 12.90 -24.11
N ALA A 352 5.52 12.28 -23.98
CA ALA A 352 6.48 12.56 -22.92
C ALA A 352 7.03 14.00 -22.97
N GLU A 353 7.19 14.60 -24.16
CA GLU A 353 7.56 16.01 -24.36
C GLU A 353 6.56 16.99 -23.75
N GLN A 354 5.29 16.58 -23.59
CA GLN A 354 4.24 17.41 -22.98
C GLN A 354 4.21 17.31 -21.45
N ILE A 355 4.94 16.38 -20.86
CA ILE A 355 4.96 16.18 -19.41
C ILE A 355 5.76 17.29 -18.74
N LYS A 356 5.09 18.06 -17.90
CA LYS A 356 5.72 19.03 -17.02
C LYS A 356 6.10 18.39 -15.70
N VAL A 357 7.34 18.62 -15.28
CA VAL A 357 7.91 18.14 -14.02
C VAL A 357 8.23 19.35 -13.14
N GLY A 358 7.72 19.37 -11.91
CA GLY A 358 7.96 20.52 -11.03
C GLY A 358 7.27 20.40 -9.67
N ASP A 359 7.12 21.54 -9.01
CA ASP A 359 6.42 21.65 -7.73
C ASP A 359 4.94 21.24 -7.89
N PRO A 360 4.43 20.25 -7.16
CA PRO A 360 3.04 19.79 -7.29
C PRO A 360 2.00 20.82 -6.84
N THR A 361 2.42 21.90 -6.18
CA THR A 361 1.51 23.03 -5.87
C THR A 361 1.16 23.86 -7.10
N ASP A 362 1.94 23.75 -8.18
CA ASP A 362 1.54 24.16 -9.52
C ASP A 362 0.77 23.02 -10.20
N PHE A 363 -0.55 23.15 -10.26
CA PHE A 363 -1.46 22.15 -10.80
C PHE A 363 -1.33 21.89 -12.30
N SER A 364 -0.41 22.59 -12.99
CA SER A 364 -0.06 22.29 -14.38
C SER A 364 0.99 21.18 -14.51
N ASN A 365 1.67 20.81 -13.41
CA ASN A 365 2.66 19.74 -13.39
C ASN A 365 2.00 18.37 -13.31
N PHE A 366 2.46 17.44 -14.15
CA PHE A 366 2.04 16.04 -14.15
C PHE A 366 2.84 15.19 -13.16
N MET A 367 4.10 15.55 -12.95
CA MET A 367 5.03 14.87 -12.06
C MET A 367 5.71 15.84 -11.09
N GLY A 368 6.01 15.34 -9.89
CA GLY A 368 6.83 16.03 -8.89
C GLY A 368 8.25 15.44 -8.76
N ALA A 369 8.85 15.64 -7.58
CA ALA A 369 10.15 15.10 -7.22
C ALA A 369 10.03 13.67 -6.65
N VAL A 370 11.08 12.84 -6.77
CA VAL A 370 11.19 11.58 -6.04
C VAL A 370 11.46 11.85 -4.55
N ILE A 371 11.17 10.86 -3.70
CA ILE A 371 10.97 11.07 -2.26
C ILE A 371 12.19 11.62 -1.50
N ASP A 372 13.39 11.18 -1.81
CA ASP A 372 14.61 11.56 -1.09
C ASP A 372 15.88 11.41 -1.94
N GLN A 373 17.02 11.84 -1.37
CA GLN A 373 18.33 11.75 -2.00
C GLN A 373 18.74 10.31 -2.30
N LYS A 374 18.35 9.34 -1.46
CA LYS A 374 18.69 7.92 -1.66
C LYS A 374 17.96 7.37 -2.89
N ALA A 375 16.68 7.67 -3.02
CA ALA A 375 15.88 7.30 -4.19
C ALA A 375 16.43 7.97 -5.45
N PHE A 376 16.72 9.29 -5.39
CA PHE A 376 17.31 10.03 -6.49
C PHE A 376 18.62 9.42 -6.98
N ASN A 377 19.56 9.14 -6.08
CA ASN A 377 20.86 8.54 -6.44
C ASN A 377 20.71 7.14 -7.03
N LYS A 378 19.80 6.32 -6.47
CA LYS A 378 19.51 4.97 -6.99
C LYS A 378 18.99 5.06 -8.43
N ILE A 379 17.98 5.89 -8.69
CA ILE A 379 17.35 6.01 -10.00
C ILE A 379 18.33 6.59 -11.03
N LYS A 380 19.06 7.64 -10.64
CA LYS A 380 20.12 8.23 -11.46
C LYS A 380 21.16 7.19 -11.87
N GLY A 381 21.54 6.28 -10.97
CA GLY A 381 22.48 5.20 -11.27
C GLY A 381 22.00 4.26 -12.38
N TYR A 382 20.70 3.95 -12.49
CA TYR A 382 20.15 3.19 -13.62
C TYR A 382 20.14 3.97 -14.93
N ILE A 383 19.90 5.27 -14.87
CA ILE A 383 19.92 6.17 -16.05
C ILE A 383 21.34 6.31 -16.56
N ASP A 384 22.31 6.53 -15.67
CA ASP A 384 23.73 6.65 -16.04
C ASP A 384 24.27 5.33 -16.62
N ASP A 385 23.86 4.19 -16.08
CA ASP A 385 24.19 2.87 -16.62
C ASP A 385 23.64 2.72 -18.06
N ALA A 386 22.38 3.12 -18.30
CA ALA A 386 21.78 3.06 -19.62
C ALA A 386 22.45 3.99 -20.64
N LYS A 387 22.94 5.16 -20.21
CA LYS A 387 23.72 6.08 -21.08
C LYS A 387 25.04 5.48 -21.56
N GLN A 388 25.62 4.56 -20.79
CA GLN A 388 26.94 3.97 -21.09
C GLN A 388 26.83 2.55 -21.67
N SER A 389 25.67 1.90 -21.58
CA SER A 389 25.48 0.53 -22.01
C SER A 389 25.34 0.41 -23.53
N LYS A 390 25.92 -0.66 -24.09
CA LYS A 390 25.68 -1.08 -25.48
C LYS A 390 24.38 -1.91 -25.61
N ASP A 391 23.85 -2.41 -24.53
CA ASP A 391 22.68 -3.30 -24.47
C ASP A 391 21.37 -2.54 -24.23
N ALA A 392 21.45 -1.20 -24.14
CA ALA A 392 20.29 -0.32 -23.99
C ALA A 392 20.57 1.05 -24.64
N ARG A 393 19.50 1.77 -24.94
CA ARG A 393 19.59 3.16 -25.38
C ARG A 393 18.46 4.01 -24.79
N ILE A 394 18.75 5.20 -24.34
CA ILE A 394 17.75 6.16 -23.92
C ILE A 394 17.14 6.76 -25.18
N ILE A 395 15.81 6.66 -25.31
CA ILE A 395 15.07 7.23 -26.43
C ILE A 395 14.38 8.55 -26.06
N PHE A 396 14.22 8.81 -24.75
CA PHE A 396 13.69 10.06 -24.23
C PHE A 396 14.18 10.31 -22.79
N GLY A 397 14.39 11.58 -22.42
CA GLY A 397 14.73 12.01 -21.06
C GLY A 397 16.16 11.66 -20.63
N GLY A 398 16.33 11.31 -19.38
CA GLY A 398 17.62 10.96 -18.77
C GLY A 398 18.26 12.10 -17.97
N ASP A 399 17.57 13.23 -17.81
CA ASP A 399 18.09 14.36 -17.02
C ASP A 399 17.60 14.28 -15.57
N CYS A 400 18.51 14.64 -14.65
CA CYS A 400 18.31 14.59 -13.22
C CYS A 400 18.84 15.87 -12.58
N ASP A 401 18.04 16.54 -11.74
CA ASP A 401 18.44 17.74 -11.00
C ASP A 401 18.02 17.63 -9.53
N ALA A 402 18.99 17.74 -8.63
CA ALA A 402 18.78 17.75 -7.19
C ALA A 402 19.14 19.09 -6.53
N SER A 403 19.24 20.17 -7.29
CA SER A 403 19.67 21.49 -6.77
C SER A 403 18.65 22.12 -5.82
N VAL A 404 17.35 21.94 -6.07
CA VAL A 404 16.23 22.48 -5.28
C VAL A 404 15.36 21.36 -4.70
N GLY A 405 15.03 20.38 -5.52
CA GLY A 405 14.26 19.20 -5.21
C GLY A 405 14.79 18.00 -5.99
N TYR A 406 14.37 16.80 -5.66
CA TYR A 406 14.87 15.56 -6.27
C TYR A 406 14.16 15.25 -7.59
N PHE A 407 14.37 16.08 -8.62
CA PHE A 407 13.68 15.98 -9.90
C PHE A 407 14.41 15.05 -10.87
N ILE A 408 13.65 14.12 -11.46
CA ILE A 408 14.10 13.22 -12.51
C ILE A 408 13.09 13.31 -13.65
N GLN A 409 13.57 13.58 -14.86
CA GLN A 409 12.71 13.64 -16.04
C GLN A 409 12.17 12.25 -16.40
N PRO A 410 10.95 12.15 -16.96
CA PRO A 410 10.47 10.92 -17.53
C PRO A 410 11.54 10.32 -18.44
N THR A 411 11.93 9.08 -18.20
CA THR A 411 13.02 8.45 -18.96
C THR A 411 12.50 7.16 -19.60
N ILE A 412 12.68 7.05 -20.93
CA ILE A 412 12.30 5.88 -21.69
C ILE A 412 13.56 5.22 -22.25
N ILE A 413 13.76 3.95 -21.91
CA ILE A 413 14.91 3.14 -22.31
C ILE A 413 14.40 2.05 -23.26
N GLU A 414 15.03 1.89 -24.42
CA GLU A 414 14.87 0.71 -25.26
C GLU A 414 15.97 -0.29 -24.89
N ALA A 415 15.58 -1.45 -24.38
CA ALA A 415 16.49 -2.57 -24.12
C ALA A 415 16.75 -3.35 -25.39
N LEU A 416 18.02 -3.49 -25.78
CA LEU A 416 18.46 -4.29 -26.92
C LEU A 416 18.71 -5.74 -26.49
N ASP A 417 19.03 -5.96 -25.22
CA ASP A 417 19.03 -7.26 -24.56
C ASP A 417 17.77 -7.39 -23.67
N PRO A 418 16.92 -8.43 -23.87
CA PRO A 418 15.72 -8.66 -23.06
C PRO A 418 16.05 -8.89 -21.57
N HIS A 419 17.30 -9.22 -21.26
CA HIS A 419 17.79 -9.44 -19.91
C HIS A 419 18.50 -8.24 -19.30
N TYR A 420 18.46 -7.09 -19.96
CA TYR A 420 19.04 -5.86 -19.42
C TYR A 420 18.50 -5.57 -18.01
N ARG A 421 19.37 -5.06 -17.13
CA ARG A 421 19.06 -4.94 -15.70
C ARG A 421 17.77 -4.19 -15.38
N SER A 422 17.46 -3.13 -16.15
CA SER A 422 16.23 -2.36 -15.93
C SER A 422 14.96 -3.07 -16.39
N MET A 423 15.06 -4.23 -17.07
CA MET A 423 13.93 -5.15 -17.31
C MET A 423 13.66 -6.09 -16.13
N LYS A 424 14.62 -6.25 -15.19
CA LYS A 424 14.57 -7.25 -14.11
C LYS A 424 14.42 -6.63 -12.73
N GLU A 425 15.15 -5.54 -12.46
CA GLU A 425 15.28 -4.93 -11.14
C GLU A 425 14.24 -3.82 -10.93
N GLU A 426 13.72 -3.73 -9.71
CA GLU A 426 12.81 -2.66 -9.31
C GLU A 426 13.58 -1.34 -9.13
N ILE A 427 13.30 -0.37 -9.99
CA ILE A 427 13.92 0.96 -9.95
C ILE A 427 13.20 1.87 -8.95
N PHE A 428 11.88 1.88 -8.97
CA PHE A 428 10.99 2.71 -8.16
C PHE A 428 11.14 4.20 -8.49
N GLY A 429 11.12 4.52 -9.79
CA GLY A 429 11.33 5.86 -10.33
C GLY A 429 10.74 6.02 -11.72
N PRO A 430 10.80 7.22 -12.32
CA PRO A 430 10.16 7.53 -13.59
C PRO A 430 10.98 6.98 -14.80
N VAL A 431 11.17 5.68 -14.82
CA VAL A 431 11.94 4.97 -15.85
C VAL A 431 11.12 3.82 -16.42
N LEU A 432 10.76 3.93 -17.68
CA LEU A 432 10.11 2.88 -18.45
C LEU A 432 11.15 2.20 -19.36
N THR A 433 11.28 0.89 -19.26
CA THR A 433 12.14 0.10 -20.15
C THR A 433 11.28 -0.69 -21.13
N VAL A 434 11.55 -0.55 -22.41
CA VAL A 434 10.81 -1.22 -23.50
C VAL A 434 11.71 -2.26 -24.16
N TYR A 435 11.24 -3.49 -24.28
CA TYR A 435 11.82 -4.52 -25.12
C TYR A 435 10.93 -4.74 -26.34
N VAL A 436 11.53 -4.70 -27.54
CA VAL A 436 10.84 -4.89 -28.81
C VAL A 436 11.01 -6.32 -29.27
N TYR A 437 9.92 -7.08 -29.32
CA TYR A 437 9.95 -8.47 -29.73
C TYR A 437 9.49 -8.66 -31.18
N ASP A 438 9.97 -9.72 -31.84
CA ASP A 438 9.51 -10.13 -33.17
C ASP A 438 8.09 -10.68 -33.08
N ASP A 439 7.18 -10.20 -33.91
CA ASP A 439 5.78 -10.60 -33.91
C ASP A 439 5.56 -12.12 -34.08
N ALA A 440 6.48 -12.80 -34.80
CA ALA A 440 6.45 -14.25 -34.96
C ALA A 440 6.93 -15.01 -33.71
N LYS A 441 7.50 -14.31 -32.69
CA LYS A 441 8.10 -14.89 -31.47
C LYS A 441 7.33 -14.51 -30.20
N ILE A 442 6.03 -14.39 -30.31
CA ILE A 442 5.18 -13.97 -29.18
C ILE A 442 5.29 -14.91 -27.98
N ASP A 443 5.38 -16.22 -28.19
CA ASP A 443 5.49 -17.21 -27.10
C ASP A 443 6.83 -17.11 -26.37
N GLU A 444 7.92 -16.80 -27.09
CA GLU A 444 9.22 -16.50 -26.49
C GLU A 444 9.15 -15.22 -25.64
N ALA A 445 8.49 -14.18 -26.16
CA ALA A 445 8.30 -12.92 -25.43
C ALA A 445 7.42 -13.06 -24.18
N LEU A 446 6.38 -13.91 -24.24
CA LEU A 446 5.56 -14.24 -23.06
C LEU A 446 6.38 -14.96 -21.99
N THR A 447 7.20 -15.93 -22.38
CA THR A 447 8.12 -16.64 -21.48
C THR A 447 9.09 -15.65 -20.82
N LEU A 448 9.66 -14.72 -21.59
CA LEU A 448 10.53 -13.66 -21.06
C LEU A 448 9.78 -12.75 -20.09
N CYS A 449 8.54 -12.37 -20.41
CA CYS A 449 7.72 -11.55 -19.54
C CYS A 449 7.47 -12.23 -18.19
N ASP A 450 7.17 -13.52 -18.18
CA ASP A 450 6.90 -14.30 -16.98
C ASP A 450 8.16 -14.53 -16.12
N THR A 451 9.31 -14.80 -16.77
CA THR A 451 10.50 -15.35 -16.08
C THR A 451 11.63 -14.35 -15.80
N SER A 452 11.62 -13.17 -16.45
CA SER A 452 12.74 -12.23 -16.35
C SER A 452 12.86 -11.52 -15.00
N SER A 453 11.82 -11.57 -14.16
CA SER A 453 11.81 -10.93 -12.84
C SER A 453 11.22 -11.87 -11.78
N PRO A 454 11.71 -11.82 -10.53
CA PRO A 454 11.16 -12.64 -9.44
C PRO A 454 9.81 -12.14 -8.92
N TYR A 455 9.34 -10.98 -9.38
CA TYR A 455 8.12 -10.32 -8.93
C TYR A 455 6.88 -10.78 -9.69
N ALA A 456 5.71 -10.70 -9.04
CA ALA A 456 4.42 -10.96 -9.64
C ALA A 456 3.32 -10.11 -8.95
N LEU A 457 3.49 -8.77 -8.96
CA LEU A 457 2.53 -7.88 -8.31
C LEU A 457 1.41 -7.52 -9.27
N THR A 458 1.70 -6.74 -10.30
CA THR A 458 0.71 -6.35 -11.30
C THR A 458 1.23 -6.55 -12.72
N GLY A 459 0.30 -6.64 -13.67
CA GLY A 459 0.61 -6.71 -15.08
C GLY A 459 -0.59 -6.34 -15.93
N ALA A 460 -0.32 -5.89 -17.16
CA ALA A 460 -1.36 -5.54 -18.11
C ALA A 460 -1.06 -6.14 -19.48
N ILE A 461 -2.13 -6.47 -20.22
CA ILE A 461 -2.07 -6.83 -21.62
C ILE A 461 -2.91 -5.86 -22.46
N PHE A 462 -2.45 -5.58 -23.67
CA PHE A 462 -3.18 -4.80 -24.65
C PHE A 462 -3.43 -5.65 -25.91
N ALA A 463 -4.69 -5.93 -26.21
CA ALA A 463 -5.12 -6.69 -27.39
C ALA A 463 -6.60 -6.43 -27.67
N LYS A 464 -7.01 -6.54 -28.96
CA LYS A 464 -8.42 -6.40 -29.38
C LYS A 464 -9.13 -7.73 -29.55
N ASP A 465 -8.42 -8.80 -29.94
CA ASP A 465 -9.00 -10.12 -30.15
C ASP A 465 -9.25 -10.86 -28.84
N ARG A 466 -10.50 -11.28 -28.59
CA ARG A 466 -10.89 -12.02 -27.39
C ARG A 466 -10.19 -13.37 -27.21
N ARG A 467 -9.85 -14.05 -28.30
CA ARG A 467 -9.12 -15.33 -28.24
C ARG A 467 -7.68 -15.10 -27.80
N VAL A 468 -7.07 -14.05 -28.36
CA VAL A 468 -5.72 -13.60 -27.95
C VAL A 468 -5.72 -13.19 -26.46
N ILE A 469 -6.69 -12.37 -26.03
CA ILE A 469 -6.81 -11.98 -24.62
C ILE A 469 -6.85 -13.23 -23.72
N ALA A 470 -7.67 -14.23 -24.06
CA ALA A 470 -7.75 -15.47 -23.28
C ALA A 470 -6.43 -16.26 -23.28
N GLN A 471 -5.72 -16.31 -24.41
CA GLN A 471 -4.40 -16.95 -24.52
C GLN A 471 -3.36 -16.25 -23.67
N LEU A 472 -3.22 -14.92 -23.78
CA LEU A 472 -2.27 -14.12 -23.02
C LEU A 472 -2.54 -14.18 -21.51
N THR A 473 -3.82 -14.11 -21.12
CA THR A 473 -4.23 -14.22 -19.71
C THR A 473 -3.81 -15.57 -19.11
N ARG A 474 -3.97 -16.66 -19.85
CA ARG A 474 -3.54 -18.00 -19.42
C ARG A 474 -2.01 -18.11 -19.35
N ALA A 475 -1.30 -17.60 -20.37
CA ALA A 475 0.16 -17.68 -20.41
C ALA A 475 0.83 -16.91 -19.26
N LEU A 476 0.19 -15.85 -18.76
CA LEU A 476 0.71 -14.97 -17.72
C LEU A 476 -0.02 -15.13 -16.36
N GLU A 477 -0.71 -16.26 -16.12
CA GLU A 477 -1.56 -16.47 -14.92
C GLU A 477 -0.81 -16.34 -13.59
N HIS A 478 0.50 -16.63 -13.56
CA HIS A 478 1.34 -16.51 -12.37
C HIS A 478 2.22 -15.26 -12.35
N SER A 479 2.16 -14.43 -13.39
CA SER A 479 3.04 -13.25 -13.54
C SER A 479 2.53 -12.02 -12.82
N ALA A 480 1.28 -12.02 -12.34
CA ALA A 480 0.66 -10.89 -11.66
C ALA A 480 -0.44 -11.34 -10.69
N GLY A 481 -0.51 -10.73 -9.51
CA GLY A 481 -1.63 -10.88 -8.60
C GLY A 481 -2.82 -10.02 -9.00
N ASN A 482 -2.58 -8.82 -9.56
CA ASN A 482 -3.59 -7.98 -10.20
C ASN A 482 -3.29 -7.88 -11.70
N PHE A 483 -4.23 -8.33 -12.52
CA PHE A 483 -4.07 -8.43 -13.96
C PHE A 483 -5.09 -7.55 -14.69
N TYR A 484 -4.60 -6.71 -15.59
CA TYR A 484 -5.40 -5.71 -16.29
C TYR A 484 -5.45 -6.00 -17.80
N ILE A 485 -6.57 -5.71 -18.42
CA ILE A 485 -6.79 -5.90 -19.87
C ILE A 485 -7.16 -4.55 -20.46
N ASN A 486 -6.33 -4.06 -21.40
CA ASN A 486 -6.49 -2.77 -22.07
C ASN A 486 -6.55 -1.58 -21.08
N ASP A 487 -5.80 -1.69 -19.98
CA ASP A 487 -5.61 -0.61 -19.02
C ASP A 487 -4.18 -0.65 -18.47
N LYS A 488 -3.74 0.41 -17.80
CA LYS A 488 -2.46 0.45 -17.11
C LYS A 488 -2.44 -0.51 -15.91
N PRO A 489 -1.29 -1.07 -15.50
CA PRO A 489 -1.22 -2.06 -14.42
C PRO A 489 -1.32 -1.47 -13.01
N THR A 490 -1.73 -0.23 -12.86
CA THR A 490 -1.80 0.51 -11.58
C THR A 490 -3.12 1.24 -11.42
N GLY A 491 -3.47 1.59 -10.17
CA GLY A 491 -4.70 2.30 -9.85
C GLY A 491 -5.85 1.37 -9.44
N ALA A 492 -5.54 0.30 -8.72
CA ALA A 492 -6.56 -0.55 -8.10
C ALA A 492 -7.47 0.27 -7.18
N VAL A 493 -8.76 -0.04 -7.18
CA VAL A 493 -9.79 0.61 -6.36
C VAL A 493 -10.29 -0.39 -5.34
N VAL A 494 -10.33 -0.01 -4.08
CA VAL A 494 -10.81 -0.84 -2.97
C VAL A 494 -12.25 -1.30 -3.23
N GLY A 495 -12.52 -2.58 -3.02
CA GLY A 495 -13.82 -3.18 -3.31
C GLY A 495 -14.02 -3.61 -4.76
N GLN A 496 -13.16 -3.13 -5.70
CA GLN A 496 -13.22 -3.49 -7.12
C GLN A 496 -12.05 -4.40 -7.53
N GLN A 497 -10.82 -4.05 -7.17
CA GLN A 497 -9.62 -4.86 -7.43
C GLN A 497 -8.85 -5.07 -6.13
N PRO A 498 -9.16 -6.11 -5.33
CA PRO A 498 -8.37 -6.46 -4.14
C PRO A 498 -6.89 -6.59 -4.49
N PHE A 499 -6.04 -5.86 -3.76
CA PHE A 499 -4.65 -5.66 -4.17
C PHE A 499 -3.68 -6.62 -3.47
N GLY A 500 -2.79 -7.22 -4.25
CA GLY A 500 -1.72 -8.07 -3.75
C GLY A 500 -1.10 -8.91 -4.84
N GLY A 501 0.15 -9.32 -4.63
CA GLY A 501 0.94 -10.11 -5.57
C GLY A 501 1.58 -11.35 -4.97
N GLY A 502 1.88 -12.30 -5.86
CA GLY A 502 2.59 -13.54 -5.53
C GLY A 502 4.10 -13.44 -5.70
N ARG A 503 4.78 -14.56 -5.68
CA ARG A 503 6.24 -14.67 -5.80
C ARG A 503 6.96 -13.72 -4.81
N ALA A 504 7.98 -12.99 -5.25
CA ALA A 504 8.71 -12.04 -4.41
C ALA A 504 7.95 -10.74 -4.12
N SER A 505 6.72 -10.56 -4.63
CA SER A 505 5.91 -9.36 -4.41
C SER A 505 5.03 -9.41 -3.16
N GLY A 506 5.03 -10.51 -2.41
CA GLY A 506 4.34 -10.54 -1.14
C GLY A 506 3.57 -11.84 -0.88
N THR A 507 2.73 -11.79 0.13
CA THR A 507 1.94 -12.95 0.60
C THR A 507 0.57 -13.08 -0.07
N ASN A 508 0.23 -12.12 -0.93
CA ASN A 508 -1.01 -12.09 -1.73
C ASN A 508 -2.30 -12.18 -0.89
N ASP A 509 -2.30 -11.56 0.27
CA ASP A 509 -3.45 -11.56 1.19
C ASP A 509 -4.55 -10.56 0.78
N LYS A 510 -4.42 -9.93 -0.37
CA LYS A 510 -5.44 -9.07 -1.00
C LYS A 510 -5.97 -7.95 -0.10
N ALA A 511 -5.17 -6.90 0.08
CA ALA A 511 -5.59 -5.68 0.78
C ALA A 511 -6.92 -5.14 0.21
N GLY A 512 -7.79 -4.63 1.08
CA GLY A 512 -9.14 -4.20 0.70
C GLY A 512 -10.08 -5.36 0.37
N SER A 513 -9.94 -6.48 1.07
CA SER A 513 -10.80 -7.65 0.93
C SER A 513 -10.99 -8.40 2.25
N ILE A 514 -11.95 -9.32 2.25
CA ILE A 514 -12.20 -10.23 3.37
C ILE A 514 -10.96 -11.10 3.70
N TRP A 515 -10.15 -11.48 2.69
CA TRP A 515 -8.98 -12.34 2.89
C TRP A 515 -7.90 -11.66 3.73
N ASN A 516 -7.67 -10.36 3.55
CA ASN A 516 -6.74 -9.60 4.38
C ASN A 516 -7.21 -9.54 5.84
N LEU A 517 -8.49 -9.25 6.07
CA LEU A 517 -9.04 -9.15 7.44
C LEU A 517 -9.02 -10.48 8.18
N LEU A 518 -9.21 -11.61 7.50
CA LEU A 518 -9.12 -12.95 8.10
C LEU A 518 -7.73 -13.23 8.70
N ARG A 519 -6.68 -12.57 8.22
CA ARG A 519 -5.34 -12.72 8.80
C ARG A 519 -5.24 -12.17 10.23
N TRP A 520 -6.13 -11.26 10.60
CA TRP A 520 -6.14 -10.59 11.90
C TRP A 520 -7.12 -11.20 12.90
N CYS A 521 -7.68 -12.36 12.56
CA CYS A 521 -8.63 -13.09 13.40
C CYS A 521 -8.03 -14.41 13.92
N SER A 522 -8.35 -14.73 15.18
CA SER A 522 -8.17 -16.04 15.78
C SER A 522 -9.55 -16.62 16.10
N HIS A 523 -10.01 -17.55 15.29
CA HIS A 523 -11.33 -18.15 15.46
C HIS A 523 -11.38 -19.09 16.65
N ARG A 524 -12.48 -19.03 17.43
CA ARG A 524 -12.82 -19.97 18.47
C ARG A 524 -14.18 -20.60 18.16
N THR A 525 -14.23 -21.92 18.08
CA THR A 525 -15.48 -22.66 17.91
C THR A 525 -16.00 -23.11 19.27
N ILE A 526 -17.26 -22.85 19.54
CA ILE A 526 -17.95 -23.22 20.77
C ILE A 526 -19.02 -24.25 20.40
N LYS A 527 -19.00 -25.40 21.09
CA LYS A 527 -20.05 -26.43 21.03
C LYS A 527 -20.77 -26.45 22.36
N GLU A 528 -22.05 -26.14 22.36
CA GLU A 528 -22.92 -26.27 23.53
C GLU A 528 -23.88 -27.42 23.31
N THR A 529 -23.88 -28.39 24.22
CA THR A 529 -24.77 -29.55 24.19
C THR A 529 -25.88 -29.36 25.23
N PHE A 530 -27.13 -29.32 24.79
CA PHE A 530 -28.28 -29.06 25.68
C PHE A 530 -28.63 -30.27 26.58
N HIS A 531 -28.33 -31.49 26.11
CA HIS A 531 -28.53 -32.72 26.87
C HIS A 531 -27.21 -33.49 26.92
N PRO A 532 -26.33 -33.23 27.92
CA PRO A 532 -25.07 -33.95 28.05
C PRO A 532 -25.27 -35.45 28.22
N ILE A 533 -24.43 -36.24 27.58
CA ILE A 533 -24.43 -37.70 27.70
C ILE A 533 -23.95 -38.06 29.12
N THR A 534 -24.69 -38.96 29.81
CA THR A 534 -24.38 -39.40 31.17
C THR A 534 -23.83 -40.82 31.23
N ASP A 535 -23.92 -41.59 30.14
CA ASP A 535 -23.34 -42.94 30.01
C ASP A 535 -22.17 -42.88 29.01
N PHE A 536 -20.99 -43.37 29.39
CA PHE A 536 -19.80 -43.39 28.53
C PHE A 536 -19.88 -44.47 27.45
N ARG A 537 -20.79 -45.48 27.63
CA ARG A 537 -20.93 -46.63 26.72
C ARG A 537 -21.64 -46.19 25.43
N TYR A 538 -21.11 -46.64 24.34
CA TYR A 538 -21.78 -46.52 23.03
C TYR A 538 -22.78 -47.65 22.81
N PRO A 539 -23.78 -47.50 21.92
CA PRO A 539 -24.79 -48.53 21.65
C PRO A 539 -24.20 -49.90 21.33
N TYR A 540 -23.08 -49.97 20.61
CA TYR A 540 -22.43 -51.24 20.27
C TYR A 540 -21.78 -51.96 21.47
N MET A 541 -21.63 -51.29 22.60
CA MET A 541 -21.07 -51.86 23.84
C MET A 541 -22.16 -52.42 24.76
N GLN A 542 -23.42 -52.24 24.39
CA GLN A 542 -24.53 -52.83 25.14
C GLN A 542 -24.77 -54.27 24.68
N SER A 543 -24.79 -55.22 25.59
CA SER A 543 -25.07 -56.65 25.36
C SER A 543 -26.55 -56.93 25.16
#